data_e0d75dbb31ade5961426dd55c5b6c73c
#
_entry.id   e0d75dbb31ade5961426dd55c5b6c73c
#
_cell.length_a   1.000
_cell.length_b   1.000
_cell.length_c   1.000
_cell.angle_alpha   90.00
_cell.angle_beta   90.00
_cell.angle_gamma   90.00
#
_symmetry.space_group_name_H-M   'P 1'
#
loop_
_entity.id
_entity.type
_entity.pdbx_description
1 polymer ?
#
loop_
_entity_poly.entity_id
_entity_poly.type
_entity_poly.pdbx_seq_one_letter_code
_entity_poly.pdbx_strand_id
1 'polypeptide(L)'
;MGWREKFDVLREKVKADEKFWGYCDLHNPASVTFIQAVQEKYPFVSEEYLDFLRNTDGCTLNIWFFMGSGAPHFIPEWVFDPSGCRCPALFGEAQALSESLPKWRNVAELGLYLPIGRDGCAETYFLMLEDGQILEIDCETKKTSWDRIIANSFGELLDNVIIGEKYYTLGCDDPGDWSPYNENDWTRFLNEQGWWVH
;
A
#
# COMPACT_ATOMS: atom_id res chain seq x y z
N MET A 1 -12.08 -12.66 9.07
CA MET A 1 -11.62 -11.35 9.61
C MET A 1 -11.23 -10.49 8.41
N GLY A 2 -11.88 -9.36 8.21
CA GLY A 2 -11.57 -8.47 7.10
C GLY A 2 -10.51 -7.43 7.50
N TRP A 3 -9.97 -6.70 6.53
CA TRP A 3 -8.87 -5.74 6.73
C TRP A 3 -9.18 -4.68 7.82
N ARG A 4 -10.44 -4.25 8.00
CA ARG A 4 -10.81 -3.29 9.05
C ARG A 4 -10.54 -3.86 10.45
N GLU A 5 -10.95 -5.10 10.69
CA GLU A 5 -10.72 -5.79 11.97
C GLU A 5 -9.22 -6.02 12.18
N LYS A 6 -8.47 -6.35 11.11
CA LYS A 6 -7.01 -6.47 11.17
C LYS A 6 -6.35 -5.14 11.51
N PHE A 7 -6.84 -4.01 10.96
CA PHE A 7 -6.35 -2.67 11.31
C PHE A 7 -6.56 -2.32 12.78
N ASP A 8 -7.68 -2.73 13.37
CA ASP A 8 -7.91 -2.53 14.81
C ASP A 8 -6.90 -3.30 15.65
N VAL A 9 -6.61 -4.55 15.28
CA VAL A 9 -5.55 -5.35 15.93
C VAL A 9 -4.17 -4.71 15.75
N LEU A 10 -3.84 -4.21 14.56
CA LEU A 10 -2.59 -3.50 14.30
C LEU A 10 -2.47 -2.23 15.15
N ARG A 11 -3.53 -1.42 15.27
CA ARG A 11 -3.55 -0.23 16.13
C ARG A 11 -3.25 -0.56 17.60
N GLU A 12 -3.84 -1.64 18.11
CA GLU A 12 -3.56 -2.08 19.48
C GLU A 12 -2.12 -2.60 19.63
N LYS A 13 -1.60 -3.31 18.62
CA LYS A 13 -0.20 -3.77 18.63
C LYS A 13 0.79 -2.59 18.67
N VAL A 14 0.59 -1.58 17.84
CA VAL A 14 1.45 -0.37 17.82
C VAL A 14 1.40 0.37 19.15
N LYS A 15 0.23 0.47 19.80
CA LYS A 15 0.11 1.09 21.13
C LYS A 15 0.83 0.30 22.24
N ALA A 16 0.85 -1.03 22.11
CA ALA A 16 1.44 -1.92 23.10
C ALA A 16 2.95 -2.10 22.90
N ASP A 17 3.47 -1.86 21.72
CA ASP A 17 4.85 -2.13 21.33
C ASP A 17 5.36 -1.02 20.39
N GLU A 18 6.04 -0.03 20.99
CA GLU A 18 6.57 1.14 20.25
C GLU A 18 7.53 0.76 19.10
N LYS A 19 8.24 -0.37 19.22
CA LYS A 19 9.15 -0.82 18.15
C LYS A 19 8.40 -1.28 16.91
N PHE A 20 7.15 -1.75 17.08
CA PHE A 20 6.32 -2.20 15.97
C PHE A 20 5.84 -1.03 15.09
N TRP A 21 5.94 0.21 15.57
CA TRP A 21 5.65 1.39 14.76
C TRP A 21 6.48 1.45 13.47
N GLY A 22 7.73 0.98 13.47
CA GLY A 22 8.58 0.89 12.27
C GLY A 22 8.04 -0.02 11.17
N TYR A 23 7.08 -0.89 11.50
CA TYR A 23 6.44 -1.80 10.56
C TYR A 23 4.98 -1.45 10.26
N CYS A 24 4.36 -0.63 11.10
CA CYS A 24 2.95 -0.29 10.96
C CYS A 24 2.68 1.12 11.47
N ASP A 25 2.41 2.03 10.54
CA ASP A 25 1.97 3.39 10.86
C ASP A 25 0.61 3.65 10.20
N LEU A 26 -0.43 3.71 11.00
CA LEU A 26 -1.81 3.97 10.58
C LEU A 26 -2.18 5.40 10.98
N HIS A 27 -2.41 6.25 9.99
CA HIS A 27 -2.77 7.65 10.21
C HIS A 27 -4.20 7.83 10.73
N ASN A 28 -4.53 9.06 11.13
CA ASN A 28 -5.91 9.45 11.36
C ASN A 28 -6.72 9.39 10.05
N PRO A 29 -8.06 9.31 10.11
CA PRO A 29 -8.90 9.38 8.93
C PRO A 29 -8.60 10.59 8.04
N ALA A 30 -8.68 10.42 6.72
CA ALA A 30 -8.58 11.51 5.77
C ALA A 30 -9.76 12.49 5.92
N SER A 31 -9.54 13.75 5.56
CA SER A 31 -10.60 14.75 5.59
C SER A 31 -11.70 14.43 4.56
N VAL A 32 -12.94 14.76 4.89
CA VAL A 32 -14.09 14.61 3.96
C VAL A 32 -13.83 15.34 2.64
N THR A 33 -13.24 16.53 2.71
CA THR A 33 -12.90 17.33 1.52
C THR A 33 -11.90 16.60 0.61
N PHE A 34 -10.89 15.93 1.19
CA PHE A 34 -9.93 15.15 0.41
C PHE A 34 -10.60 13.95 -0.25
N ILE A 35 -11.43 13.21 0.47
CA ILE A 35 -12.16 12.05 -0.06
C ILE A 35 -13.07 12.49 -1.23
N GLN A 36 -13.79 13.60 -1.09
CA GLN A 36 -14.59 14.16 -2.17
C GLN A 36 -13.75 14.54 -3.39
N ALA A 37 -12.59 15.17 -3.20
CA ALA A 37 -11.68 15.51 -4.29
C ALA A 37 -11.14 14.25 -5.02
N VAL A 38 -10.90 13.15 -4.30
CA VAL A 38 -10.51 11.86 -4.91
C VAL A 38 -11.65 11.31 -5.77
N GLN A 39 -12.89 11.30 -5.26
CA GLN A 39 -14.07 10.83 -6.00
C GLN A 39 -14.35 11.66 -7.25
N GLU A 40 -14.21 12.98 -7.15
CA GLU A 40 -14.43 13.89 -8.29
C GLU A 40 -13.38 13.69 -9.39
N LYS A 41 -12.11 13.53 -8.99
CA LYS A 41 -11.01 13.40 -9.94
C LYS A 41 -10.90 11.99 -10.54
N TYR A 42 -11.25 10.98 -9.78
CA TYR A 42 -11.16 9.56 -10.15
C TYR A 42 -12.51 8.86 -9.90
N PRO A 43 -13.52 9.08 -10.75
CA PRO A 43 -14.87 8.56 -10.52
C PRO A 43 -14.96 7.02 -10.55
N PHE A 44 -13.92 6.34 -11.03
CA PHE A 44 -13.81 4.87 -11.02
C PHE A 44 -13.25 4.30 -9.71
N VAL A 45 -12.80 5.18 -8.78
CA VAL A 45 -12.22 4.70 -7.52
C VAL A 45 -13.22 3.84 -6.75
N SER A 46 -12.72 2.70 -6.23
CA SER A 46 -13.60 1.76 -5.52
C SER A 46 -14.04 2.33 -4.15
N GLU A 47 -15.26 1.95 -3.73
CA GLU A 47 -15.76 2.32 -2.40
C GLU A 47 -14.89 1.73 -1.27
N GLU A 48 -14.24 0.58 -1.49
CA GLU A 48 -13.31 -0.02 -0.54
C GLU A 48 -12.09 0.89 -0.26
N TYR A 49 -11.54 1.53 -1.31
CA TYR A 49 -10.43 2.48 -1.13
C TYR A 49 -10.88 3.78 -0.45
N LEU A 50 -12.07 4.28 -0.81
CA LEU A 50 -12.63 5.44 -0.13
C LEU A 50 -12.90 5.15 1.36
N ASP A 51 -13.33 3.94 1.66
CA ASP A 51 -13.53 3.50 3.03
C ASP A 51 -12.20 3.32 3.78
N PHE A 52 -11.15 2.86 3.11
CA PHE A 52 -9.80 2.89 3.64
C PHE A 52 -9.39 4.32 4.03
N LEU A 53 -9.59 5.31 3.14
CA LEU A 53 -9.31 6.72 3.45
C LEU A 53 -10.14 7.27 4.62
N ARG A 54 -11.37 6.78 4.82
CA ARG A 54 -12.19 7.11 6.02
C ARG A 54 -11.64 6.50 7.29
N ASN A 55 -10.84 5.46 7.20
CA ASN A 55 -10.23 4.78 8.34
C ASN A 55 -8.80 5.25 8.61
N THR A 56 -8.05 5.61 7.56
CA THR A 56 -6.68 6.11 7.68
C THR A 56 -6.31 6.97 6.46
N ASP A 57 -5.65 8.08 6.68
CA ASP A 57 -5.15 8.97 5.62
C ASP A 57 -3.83 8.46 5.05
N GLY A 58 -3.87 7.29 4.45
CA GLY A 58 -2.70 6.53 4.08
C GLY A 58 -2.12 5.74 5.26
N CYS A 59 -1.19 4.85 4.99
CA CYS A 59 -0.49 4.07 6.01
C CYS A 59 0.82 3.49 5.48
N THR A 60 1.66 3.07 6.42
CA THR A 60 2.80 2.19 6.14
C THR A 60 2.50 0.81 6.73
N LEU A 61 2.67 -0.23 5.92
CA LEU A 61 2.54 -1.63 6.33
C LEU A 61 3.79 -2.37 5.87
N ASN A 62 4.72 -2.60 6.77
CA ASN A 62 6.08 -3.04 6.52
C ASN A 62 6.79 -2.06 5.55
N ILE A 63 7.17 -2.51 4.36
CA ILE A 63 7.84 -1.68 3.34
C ILE A 63 6.87 -0.98 2.38
N TRP A 64 5.56 -1.23 2.51
CA TRP A 64 4.53 -0.73 1.60
C TRP A 64 3.88 0.53 2.14
N PHE A 65 3.90 1.58 1.33
CA PHE A 65 3.30 2.88 1.62
C PHE A 65 2.00 3.03 0.84
N PHE A 66 0.89 3.10 1.55
CA PHE A 66 -0.41 3.39 0.95
C PHE A 66 -0.69 4.89 0.96
N MET A 67 -1.17 5.38 -0.16
CA MET A 67 -1.30 6.82 -0.41
C MET A 67 -2.51 7.43 0.28
N GLY A 68 -2.32 8.66 0.78
CA GLY A 68 -3.34 9.48 1.41
C GLY A 68 -3.24 10.94 0.94
N SER A 69 -3.67 11.88 1.76
CA SER A 69 -3.60 13.32 1.45
C SER A 69 -2.17 13.86 1.47
N GLY A 70 -1.23 13.15 2.09
CA GLY A 70 0.11 13.63 2.39
C GLY A 70 0.14 14.67 3.52
N ALA A 71 -0.95 14.79 4.28
CA ALA A 71 -0.99 15.67 5.44
C ALA A 71 0.03 15.22 6.50
N PRO A 72 0.66 16.16 7.21
CA PRO A 72 1.53 15.80 8.33
C PRO A 72 0.77 15.01 9.38
N HIS A 73 1.36 13.93 9.86
CA HIS A 73 0.83 13.15 10.97
C HIS A 73 1.83 13.11 12.13
N PHE A 74 1.38 12.63 13.27
CA PHE A 74 2.24 12.51 14.44
C PHE A 74 3.33 11.46 14.18
N ILE A 75 4.57 11.88 14.32
CA ILE A 75 5.75 11.01 14.27
C ILE A 75 6.34 10.99 15.66
N PRO A 76 6.50 9.82 16.31
CA PRO A 76 7.13 9.72 17.61
C PRO A 76 8.55 10.32 17.63
N GLU A 77 8.92 11.01 18.71
CA GLU A 77 10.23 11.69 18.85
C GLU A 77 11.44 10.74 18.72
N TRP A 78 11.24 9.44 18.98
CA TRP A 78 12.29 8.42 18.86
C TRP A 78 12.54 7.92 17.44
N VAL A 79 11.77 8.38 16.46
CA VAL A 79 11.99 8.04 15.05
C VAL A 79 13.13 8.86 14.46
N PHE A 80 14.21 8.20 14.06
CA PHE A 80 15.43 8.84 13.58
C PHE A 80 15.29 9.58 12.24
N ASP A 81 14.39 9.15 11.38
CA ASP A 81 14.13 9.79 10.09
C ASP A 81 12.63 10.04 9.89
N PRO A 82 12.12 11.15 10.41
CA PRO A 82 10.73 11.51 10.23
C PRO A 82 10.37 11.80 8.76
N SER A 83 11.34 12.07 7.89
CA SER A 83 11.07 12.32 6.46
C SER A 83 10.71 11.06 5.69
N GLY A 84 11.21 9.88 6.12
CA GLY A 84 10.91 8.58 5.53
C GLY A 84 9.54 8.00 5.87
N CYS A 85 8.86 8.58 6.86
CA CYS A 85 7.62 8.03 7.42
C CYS A 85 6.35 8.74 6.93
N ARG A 86 6.46 9.58 5.92
CA ARG A 86 5.27 10.24 5.34
C ARG A 86 4.68 9.38 4.24
N CYS A 87 3.42 9.00 4.39
CA CYS A 87 2.70 8.40 3.28
C CYS A 87 2.70 9.36 2.08
N PRO A 88 2.99 8.84 0.89
CA PRO A 88 3.00 9.65 -0.32
C PRO A 88 1.64 10.33 -0.55
N ALA A 89 1.69 11.59 -0.98
CA ALA A 89 0.46 12.32 -1.34
C ALA A 89 -0.10 11.76 -2.65
N LEU A 90 -1.31 11.21 -2.61
CA LEU A 90 -1.99 10.56 -3.72
C LEU A 90 -1.91 11.36 -5.03
N PHE A 91 -2.29 12.65 -4.97
CA PHE A 91 -2.29 13.49 -6.17
C PHE A 91 -0.89 13.82 -6.68
N GLY A 92 0.09 13.93 -5.80
CA GLY A 92 1.49 14.16 -6.17
C GLY A 92 2.09 12.94 -6.85
N GLU A 93 1.88 11.76 -6.29
CA GLU A 93 2.36 10.49 -6.87
C GLU A 93 1.67 10.18 -8.20
N ALA A 94 0.35 10.41 -8.30
CA ALA A 94 -0.38 10.22 -9.53
C ALA A 94 0.13 11.14 -10.66
N GLN A 95 0.48 12.39 -10.34
CA GLN A 95 1.08 13.29 -11.30
C GLN A 95 2.49 12.85 -11.70
N ALA A 96 3.35 12.57 -10.73
CA ALA A 96 4.74 12.13 -10.98
C ALA A 96 4.77 10.84 -11.82
N LEU A 97 3.92 9.87 -11.51
CA LEU A 97 3.82 8.63 -12.26
C LEU A 97 3.28 8.86 -13.67
N SER A 98 2.28 9.73 -13.85
CA SER A 98 1.75 10.06 -15.17
C SER A 98 2.77 10.72 -16.10
N GLU A 99 3.75 11.43 -15.55
CA GLU A 99 4.84 12.06 -16.30
C GLU A 99 6.00 11.09 -16.62
N SER A 100 6.23 10.11 -15.74
CA SER A 100 7.35 9.15 -15.87
C SER A 100 6.97 7.89 -16.62
N LEU A 101 5.81 7.31 -16.35
CA LEU A 101 5.36 6.04 -16.90
C LEU A 101 5.34 6.01 -18.44
N PRO A 102 4.86 7.05 -19.17
CA PRO A 102 4.84 7.05 -20.63
C PRO A 102 6.23 6.97 -21.28
N LYS A 103 7.30 7.23 -20.55
CA LYS A 103 8.67 7.19 -21.09
C LYS A 103 9.17 5.77 -21.36
N TRP A 104 8.52 4.77 -20.76
CA TRP A 104 8.95 3.38 -20.80
C TRP A 104 7.82 2.34 -20.82
N ARG A 105 6.56 2.79 -20.77
CA ARG A 105 5.35 1.94 -20.83
C ARG A 105 4.39 2.47 -21.89
N ASN A 106 3.65 1.56 -22.52
CA ASN A 106 2.50 1.92 -23.35
C ASN A 106 1.28 2.16 -22.45
N VAL A 107 1.17 3.38 -21.89
CA VAL A 107 0.10 3.75 -20.93
C VAL A 107 -1.30 3.59 -21.53
N ALA A 108 -1.44 3.66 -22.86
CA ALA A 108 -2.73 3.46 -23.52
C ALA A 108 -3.31 2.06 -23.31
N GLU A 109 -2.47 1.08 -23.03
CA GLU A 109 -2.89 -0.28 -22.71
C GLU A 109 -3.39 -0.45 -21.28
N LEU A 110 -3.02 0.45 -20.38
CA LEU A 110 -3.44 0.41 -18.98
C LEU A 110 -4.85 0.97 -18.76
N GLY A 111 -5.36 1.80 -19.69
CA GLY A 111 -6.62 2.53 -19.49
C GLY A 111 -6.51 3.58 -18.38
N LEU A 112 -7.60 3.77 -17.64
CA LEU A 112 -7.60 4.64 -16.46
C LEU A 112 -7.02 3.89 -15.25
N TYR A 113 -6.12 4.55 -14.53
CA TYR A 113 -5.50 3.99 -13.33
C TYR A 113 -5.30 5.05 -12.26
N LEU A 114 -5.21 4.59 -11.00
CA LEU A 114 -4.86 5.39 -9.85
C LEU A 114 -3.75 4.69 -9.06
N PRO A 115 -2.57 5.28 -8.85
CA PRO A 115 -1.60 4.72 -7.94
C PRO A 115 -2.15 4.83 -6.50
N ILE A 116 -2.20 3.72 -5.81
CA ILE A 116 -2.77 3.61 -4.46
C ILE A 116 -1.72 3.24 -3.41
N GLY A 117 -0.58 2.74 -3.84
CA GLY A 117 0.52 2.35 -2.97
C GLY A 117 1.81 2.14 -3.75
N ARG A 118 2.93 2.09 -3.03
CA ARG A 118 4.25 1.78 -3.55
C ARG A 118 5.16 1.22 -2.47
N ASP A 119 6.28 0.65 -2.85
CA ASP A 119 7.35 0.32 -1.92
C ASP A 119 8.13 1.56 -1.45
N GLY A 120 9.02 1.38 -0.48
CA GLY A 120 9.83 2.46 0.09
C GLY A 120 10.81 3.10 -0.89
N CYS A 121 11.26 2.37 -1.91
CA CYS A 121 12.21 2.82 -2.92
C CYS A 121 11.51 3.46 -4.14
N ALA A 122 10.19 3.38 -4.23
CA ALA A 122 9.39 3.77 -5.39
C ALA A 122 9.74 3.01 -6.67
N GLU A 123 10.18 1.77 -6.52
CA GLU A 123 10.49 0.84 -7.61
C GLU A 123 9.27 0.03 -8.03
N THR A 124 8.41 -0.30 -7.09
CA THR A 124 7.15 -1.03 -7.31
C THR A 124 5.95 -0.18 -6.93
N TYR A 125 4.94 -0.13 -7.81
CA TYR A 125 3.68 0.57 -7.56
C TYR A 125 2.50 -0.39 -7.62
N PHE A 126 1.48 -0.11 -6.81
CA PHE A 126 0.14 -0.69 -6.91
C PHE A 126 -0.79 0.30 -7.59
N LEU A 127 -1.33 -0.09 -8.74
CA LEU A 127 -2.27 0.71 -9.51
C LEU A 127 -3.66 0.09 -9.41
N MET A 128 -4.63 0.86 -8.95
CA MET A 128 -6.04 0.51 -9.09
C MET A 128 -6.47 0.83 -10.52
N LEU A 129 -6.96 -0.16 -11.23
CA LEU A 129 -7.51 -0.03 -12.57
C LEU A 129 -9.00 0.37 -12.54
N GLU A 130 -9.54 0.76 -13.69
CA GLU A 130 -10.93 1.20 -13.82
C GLU A 130 -11.96 0.14 -13.39
N ASP A 131 -11.64 -1.14 -13.55
CA ASP A 131 -12.48 -2.26 -13.14
C ASP A 131 -12.31 -2.67 -11.66
N GLY A 132 -11.46 -1.94 -10.92
CA GLY A 132 -11.17 -2.17 -9.51
C GLY A 132 -10.06 -3.18 -9.23
N GLN A 133 -9.53 -3.84 -10.25
CA GLN A 133 -8.38 -4.73 -10.10
C GLN A 133 -7.13 -3.96 -9.68
N ILE A 134 -6.23 -4.63 -8.99
CA ILE A 134 -4.96 -4.04 -8.55
C ILE A 134 -3.82 -4.66 -9.35
N LEU A 135 -3.16 -3.81 -10.12
CA LEU A 135 -1.98 -4.14 -10.92
C LEU A 135 -0.71 -3.75 -10.14
N GLU A 136 0.20 -4.70 -9.97
CA GLU A 136 1.57 -4.45 -9.53
C GLU A 136 2.43 -4.17 -10.77
N ILE A 137 3.18 -3.07 -10.74
CA ILE A 137 4.14 -2.71 -11.79
C ILE A 137 5.53 -2.48 -11.20
N ASP A 138 6.54 -2.95 -11.92
CA ASP A 138 7.94 -2.68 -11.60
C ASP A 138 8.43 -1.49 -12.46
N CYS A 139 8.88 -0.45 -11.79
CA CYS A 139 9.40 0.76 -12.42
C CYS A 139 10.93 0.73 -12.64
N GLU A 140 11.65 -0.17 -11.98
CA GLU A 140 13.11 -0.27 -12.10
C GLU A 140 13.50 -1.00 -13.39
N THR A 141 12.98 -2.19 -13.60
CA THR A 141 13.41 -3.03 -14.72
C THR A 141 12.83 -2.62 -16.05
N LYS A 142 11.76 -1.82 -16.05
CA LYS A 142 11.02 -1.42 -17.26
C LYS A 142 10.48 -2.60 -18.09
N LYS A 143 10.42 -3.79 -17.51
CA LYS A 143 9.92 -5.01 -18.14
C LYS A 143 8.45 -5.19 -17.83
N THR A 144 7.61 -5.21 -18.86
CA THR A 144 6.18 -5.48 -18.71
C THR A 144 5.86 -6.91 -18.29
N SER A 145 6.83 -7.83 -18.42
CA SER A 145 6.65 -9.22 -17.99
C SER A 145 6.48 -9.39 -16.47
N TRP A 146 6.73 -8.35 -15.71
CA TRP A 146 6.57 -8.32 -14.25
C TRP A 146 5.27 -7.68 -13.81
N ASP A 147 4.56 -7.03 -14.75
CA ASP A 147 3.25 -6.47 -14.46
C ASP A 147 2.24 -7.59 -14.26
N ARG A 148 1.56 -7.60 -13.14
CA ARG A 148 0.60 -8.66 -12.80
C ARG A 148 -0.57 -8.13 -11.98
N ILE A 149 -1.74 -8.66 -12.23
CA ILE A 149 -2.87 -8.46 -11.34
C ILE A 149 -2.63 -9.27 -10.06
N ILE A 150 -2.50 -8.58 -8.94
CA ILE A 150 -2.23 -9.19 -7.63
C ILE A 150 -3.46 -9.32 -6.76
N ALA A 151 -4.52 -8.55 -7.05
CA ALA A 151 -5.79 -8.61 -6.36
C ALA A 151 -6.93 -8.16 -7.28
N ASN A 152 -8.14 -8.67 -7.05
CA ASN A 152 -9.33 -8.28 -7.81
C ASN A 152 -10.05 -7.07 -7.20
N SER A 153 -9.67 -6.66 -5.98
CA SER A 153 -10.17 -5.46 -5.32
C SER A 153 -9.16 -4.93 -4.32
N PHE A 154 -9.38 -3.70 -3.85
CA PHE A 154 -8.55 -3.11 -2.80
C PHE A 154 -8.66 -3.87 -1.46
N GLY A 155 -9.85 -4.35 -1.13
CA GLY A 155 -10.06 -5.17 0.06
C GLY A 155 -9.28 -6.48 -0.02
N GLU A 156 -9.28 -7.16 -1.18
CA GLU A 156 -8.47 -8.36 -1.39
C GLU A 156 -6.97 -8.06 -1.30
N LEU A 157 -6.51 -6.93 -1.82
CA LEU A 157 -5.12 -6.51 -1.68
C LEU A 157 -4.72 -6.44 -0.21
N LEU A 158 -5.50 -5.74 0.62
CA LEU A 158 -5.19 -5.62 2.05
C LEU A 158 -5.33 -6.96 2.77
N ASP A 159 -6.43 -7.68 2.57
CA ASP A 159 -6.75 -8.88 3.35
C ASP A 159 -5.85 -10.07 3.05
N ASN A 160 -5.55 -10.29 1.77
CA ASN A 160 -4.88 -11.50 1.34
C ASN A 160 -3.42 -11.29 0.97
N VAL A 161 -3.10 -10.09 0.44
CA VAL A 161 -1.75 -9.82 -0.08
C VAL A 161 -0.90 -9.12 0.96
N ILE A 162 -1.33 -7.96 1.48
CA ILE A 162 -0.50 -7.16 2.39
C ILE A 162 -0.51 -7.72 3.83
N ILE A 163 -1.69 -8.12 4.32
CA ILE A 163 -1.90 -8.58 5.70
C ILE A 163 -2.41 -10.03 5.70
N GLY A 164 -1.94 -10.85 4.78
CA GLY A 164 -2.50 -12.17 4.58
C GLY A 164 -1.56 -13.19 3.96
N GLU A 165 -2.16 -14.32 3.58
CA GLU A 165 -1.45 -15.51 3.13
C GLU A 165 -0.57 -15.30 1.89
N LYS A 166 -0.93 -14.33 1.03
CA LYS A 166 -0.19 -14.04 -0.20
C LYS A 166 0.92 -13.00 -0.02
N TYR A 167 1.22 -12.56 1.20
CA TYR A 167 2.27 -11.56 1.45
C TYR A 167 3.61 -11.93 0.79
N TYR A 168 3.94 -13.22 0.78
CA TYR A 168 5.16 -13.75 0.15
C TYR A 168 5.23 -13.56 -1.38
N THR A 169 4.13 -13.22 -2.04
CA THR A 169 4.11 -13.04 -3.50
C THR A 169 4.56 -11.65 -3.94
N LEU A 170 4.70 -10.71 -3.02
CA LEU A 170 5.04 -9.31 -3.32
C LEU A 170 6.53 -9.16 -3.62
N GLY A 171 6.86 -8.50 -4.74
CA GLY A 171 8.24 -8.16 -5.07
C GLY A 171 9.15 -9.36 -5.37
N CYS A 172 8.61 -10.54 -5.66
CA CYS A 172 9.37 -11.75 -5.91
C CYS A 172 9.07 -12.34 -7.27
N ASP A 173 10.14 -12.62 -8.03
CA ASP A 173 10.09 -13.34 -9.31
C ASP A 173 9.77 -14.81 -9.16
N ASP A 174 10.26 -15.40 -8.08
CA ASP A 174 10.08 -16.81 -7.76
C ASP A 174 9.65 -16.94 -6.29
N PRO A 175 8.47 -17.51 -6.00
CA PRO A 175 8.01 -17.77 -4.65
C PRO A 175 8.95 -18.68 -3.82
N GLY A 176 9.92 -19.33 -4.49
CA GLY A 176 10.93 -20.16 -3.84
C GLY A 176 12.19 -19.41 -3.38
N ASP A 177 12.41 -18.16 -3.82
CA ASP A 177 13.65 -17.42 -3.57
C ASP A 177 13.60 -16.48 -2.35
N TRP A 178 12.61 -16.69 -1.51
CA TRP A 178 12.38 -15.95 -0.29
C TRP A 178 13.34 -16.30 0.83
N SER A 179 14.56 -15.77 0.84
CA SER A 179 15.45 -16.13 1.92
C SER A 179 15.61 -15.12 3.06
N PRO A 180 15.78 -13.81 2.93
CA PRO A 180 16.06 -13.01 4.13
C PRO A 180 14.91 -12.17 4.68
N TYR A 181 13.80 -12.02 3.97
CA TYR A 181 12.67 -11.19 4.44
C TYR A 181 11.71 -11.93 5.36
N ASN A 182 11.91 -13.24 5.55
CA ASN A 182 10.97 -14.15 6.19
C ASN A 182 10.89 -14.05 7.72
N GLU A 183 11.87 -13.44 8.38
CA GLU A 183 11.91 -13.37 9.85
C GLU A 183 12.08 -11.96 10.38
N ASN A 184 11.27 -11.02 9.91
CA ASN A 184 11.16 -9.71 10.55
C ASN A 184 9.97 -9.70 11.54
N ASP A 185 9.87 -8.64 12.34
CA ASP A 185 8.80 -8.52 13.32
C ASP A 185 7.41 -8.43 12.68
N TRP A 186 7.30 -7.97 11.43
CA TRP A 186 6.05 -7.94 10.67
C TRP A 186 5.56 -9.35 10.33
N THR A 187 6.39 -10.15 9.67
CA THR A 187 6.01 -11.52 9.27
C THR A 187 5.78 -12.42 10.47
N ARG A 188 6.57 -12.24 11.55
CA ARG A 188 6.33 -12.92 12.82
C ARG A 188 4.96 -12.58 13.40
N PHE A 189 4.61 -11.29 13.39
CA PHE A 189 3.31 -10.84 13.86
C PHE A 189 2.16 -11.41 13.02
N LEU A 190 2.25 -11.40 11.68
CA LEU A 190 1.23 -11.99 10.82
C LEU A 190 1.03 -13.48 11.12
N ASN A 191 2.11 -14.20 11.38
CA ASN A 191 2.08 -15.62 11.74
C ASN A 191 1.42 -15.83 13.12
N GLU A 192 1.80 -15.06 14.14
CA GLU A 192 1.20 -15.11 15.49
C GLU A 192 -0.32 -14.84 15.45
N GLN A 193 -0.79 -14.01 14.52
CA GLN A 193 -2.22 -13.76 14.33
C GLN A 193 -2.91 -14.84 13.50
N GLY A 194 -2.17 -15.79 12.92
CA GLY A 194 -2.71 -16.78 12.00
C GLY A 194 -3.18 -16.20 10.66
N TRP A 195 -2.67 -15.01 10.29
CA TRP A 195 -3.00 -14.34 9.01
C TRP A 195 -2.07 -14.78 7.89
N TRP A 196 -0.92 -15.27 8.24
CA TRP A 196 0.07 -15.83 7.35
C TRP A 196 0.60 -17.12 7.96
N VAL A 197 0.50 -18.22 7.22
CA VAL A 197 0.92 -19.55 7.67
C VAL A 197 1.95 -20.07 6.67
N HIS A 198 3.19 -20.18 7.12
CA HIS A 198 4.28 -20.85 6.42
C HIS A 198 4.80 -22.03 7.20
#